data_a01da313f2715c118459402806292290
#
_entry.id   a01da313f2715c118459402806292290
#
_cell.length_a   1.000
_cell.length_b   1.000
_cell.length_c   1.000
_cell.angle_alpha   90.00
_cell.angle_beta   90.00
_cell.angle_gamma   90.00
#
_symmetry.space_group_name_H-M   'P 1'
#
loop_
_entity.id
_entity.type
_entity.pdbx_description
1 polymer ?
#
loop_
_entity_poly.entity_id
_entity_poly.type
_entity_poly.pdbx_seq_one_letter_code
_entity_poly.pdbx_strand_id
1 'polypeptide(L)'
;MDKAAIHAVVASLPRIEVLFNCAGFVHNGNILQATDDDWDFAFNLNVRSQFWMIQAVIPRMLETGGGSIINMASVASSIKGLPNRFVYGTSKAAVVGLTKAVAADFVGKGIRCNAIAPGTVDTPSLGDRINSYADPVQARKDFVARQPMGRLAQAEEIAPIIVYLASDESVFATGQVLSVDGGMTI
;
A
#
# COMPACT_ATOMS: atom_id res chain seq x y z
N MET A 1 -2.76 -6.66 16.14
CA MET A 1 -1.59 -7.17 15.40
C MET A 1 -0.66 -7.88 16.37
N ASP A 2 -0.04 -8.96 15.92
CA ASP A 2 0.85 -9.79 16.74
C ASP A 2 2.23 -9.91 16.06
N LYS A 3 3.23 -9.22 16.62
CA LYS A 3 4.60 -9.23 16.09
C LYS A 3 5.25 -10.62 16.23
N ALA A 4 4.95 -11.34 17.32
CA ALA A 4 5.53 -12.67 17.54
C ALA A 4 5.01 -13.68 16.50
N ALA A 5 3.71 -13.63 16.18
CA ALA A 5 3.13 -14.45 15.14
C ALA A 5 3.76 -14.17 13.75
N ILE A 6 4.02 -12.89 13.40
CA ILE A 6 4.72 -12.52 12.17
C ILE A 6 6.10 -13.18 12.12
N HIS A 7 6.90 -13.04 13.18
CA HIS A 7 8.23 -13.64 13.25
C HIS A 7 8.20 -15.17 13.16
N ALA A 8 7.23 -15.81 13.84
CA ALA A 8 7.08 -17.26 13.80
C ALA A 8 6.76 -17.76 12.37
N VAL A 9 5.82 -17.09 11.67
CA VAL A 9 5.48 -17.45 10.28
C VAL A 9 6.68 -17.26 9.36
N VAL A 10 7.35 -16.09 9.42
CA VAL A 10 8.53 -15.82 8.58
C VAL A 10 9.65 -16.84 8.83
N ALA A 11 9.89 -17.21 10.09
CA ALA A 11 10.91 -18.20 10.45
C ALA A 11 10.58 -19.62 9.93
N SER A 12 9.29 -19.96 9.79
CA SER A 12 8.86 -21.28 9.30
C SER A 12 8.99 -21.45 7.77
N LEU A 13 9.16 -20.37 7.01
CA LEU A 13 9.26 -20.42 5.56
C LEU A 13 10.69 -20.85 5.14
N PRO A 14 10.83 -21.79 4.19
CA PRO A 14 12.16 -22.25 3.76
C PRO A 14 12.96 -21.16 3.03
N ARG A 15 12.28 -20.37 2.21
CA ARG A 15 12.86 -19.27 1.43
C ARG A 15 11.84 -18.17 1.21
N ILE A 16 12.29 -16.92 1.14
CA ILE A 16 11.45 -15.76 0.85
C ILE A 16 12.16 -14.93 -0.22
N GLU A 17 11.56 -14.82 -1.39
CA GLU A 17 12.07 -14.04 -2.51
C GLU A 17 11.25 -12.77 -2.74
N VAL A 18 9.96 -12.82 -2.37
CA VAL A 18 9.02 -11.71 -2.58
C VAL A 18 8.21 -11.48 -1.31
N LEU A 19 8.07 -10.23 -0.92
CA LEU A 19 7.12 -9.77 0.10
C LEU A 19 6.17 -8.75 -0.53
N PHE A 20 4.88 -9.06 -0.52
CA PHE A 20 3.83 -8.10 -0.87
C PHE A 20 3.03 -7.69 0.37
N ASN A 21 3.20 -6.46 0.80
CA ASN A 21 2.47 -5.85 1.90
C ASN A 21 1.16 -5.22 1.40
N CYS A 22 0.06 -5.98 1.44
CA CYS A 22 -1.24 -5.58 0.91
C CYS A 22 -2.22 -5.09 1.99
N ALA A 23 -2.06 -5.52 3.24
CA ALA A 23 -2.98 -5.19 4.33
C ALA A 23 -3.11 -3.68 4.55
N GLY A 24 -4.35 -3.22 4.76
CA GLY A 24 -4.59 -1.80 5.03
C GLY A 24 -6.05 -1.47 5.28
N PHE A 25 -6.28 -0.29 5.82
CA PHE A 25 -7.59 0.26 6.12
C PHE A 25 -7.68 1.72 5.68
N VAL A 26 -8.86 2.12 5.18
CA VAL A 26 -9.14 3.48 4.71
C VAL A 26 -10.02 4.19 5.72
N HIS A 27 -9.42 5.04 6.56
CA HIS A 27 -10.18 5.96 7.42
C HIS A 27 -10.84 7.06 6.57
N ASN A 28 -12.07 7.43 6.94
CA ASN A 28 -12.82 8.51 6.31
C ASN A 28 -13.09 9.62 7.33
N GLY A 29 -12.47 10.77 7.14
CA GLY A 29 -12.61 11.95 8.01
C GLY A 29 -11.53 12.98 7.75
N ASN A 30 -11.82 14.24 8.08
CA ASN A 30 -10.85 15.31 8.10
C ASN A 30 -10.12 15.38 9.46
N ILE A 31 -9.18 16.33 9.62
CA ILE A 31 -8.36 16.45 10.83
C ILE A 31 -9.17 16.73 12.11
N LEU A 32 -10.30 17.44 12.00
CA LEU A 32 -11.14 17.78 13.15
C LEU A 32 -12.05 16.62 13.59
N GLN A 33 -12.24 15.62 12.73
CA GLN A 33 -13.07 14.44 12.98
C GLN A 33 -12.24 13.24 13.43
N ALA A 34 -10.95 13.25 13.13
CA ALA A 34 -10.06 12.15 13.47
C ALA A 34 -9.80 12.11 15.00
N THR A 35 -9.90 10.91 15.56
CA THR A 35 -9.52 10.62 16.94
C THR A 35 -8.12 10.03 17.04
N ASP A 36 -7.54 10.01 18.24
CA ASP A 36 -6.27 9.31 18.49
C ASP A 36 -6.39 7.80 18.19
N ASP A 37 -7.53 7.19 18.49
CA ASP A 37 -7.80 5.78 18.18
C ASP A 37 -7.82 5.52 16.67
N ASP A 38 -8.42 6.41 15.87
CA ASP A 38 -8.39 6.30 14.39
C ASP A 38 -6.97 6.39 13.86
N TRP A 39 -6.19 7.32 14.42
CA TRP A 39 -4.78 7.51 14.08
C TRP A 39 -3.98 6.26 14.41
N ASP A 40 -4.04 5.80 15.65
CA ASP A 40 -3.29 4.65 16.13
C ASP A 40 -3.65 3.38 15.38
N PHE A 41 -4.95 3.12 15.15
CA PHE A 41 -5.39 1.97 14.37
C PHE A 41 -4.85 2.01 12.94
N ALA A 42 -5.00 3.15 12.26
CA ALA A 42 -4.55 3.27 10.88
C ALA A 42 -3.02 3.16 10.75
N PHE A 43 -2.25 3.81 11.62
CA PHE A 43 -0.79 3.70 11.60
C PHE A 43 -0.30 2.32 12.02
N ASN A 44 -0.96 1.69 12.97
CA ASN A 44 -0.66 0.31 13.32
C ASN A 44 -0.87 -0.62 12.13
N LEU A 45 -2.04 -0.56 11.48
CA LEU A 45 -2.36 -1.48 10.39
C LEU A 45 -1.65 -1.11 9.08
N ASN A 46 -1.63 0.17 8.66
CA ASN A 46 -1.09 0.55 7.36
C ASN A 46 0.44 0.69 7.34
N VAL A 47 1.08 0.99 8.47
CA VAL A 47 2.52 1.32 8.54
C VAL A 47 3.28 0.31 9.37
N ARG A 48 2.89 0.13 10.66
CA ARG A 48 3.63 -0.72 11.59
C ARG A 48 3.61 -2.19 11.16
N SER A 49 2.52 -2.68 10.57
CA SER A 49 2.45 -4.04 10.03
C SER A 49 3.51 -4.27 8.97
N GLN A 50 3.63 -3.32 8.02
CA GLN A 50 4.63 -3.38 6.95
C GLN A 50 6.05 -3.30 7.52
N PHE A 51 6.28 -2.41 8.47
CA PHE A 51 7.57 -2.33 9.17
C PHE A 51 7.97 -3.68 9.79
N TRP A 52 7.07 -4.32 10.54
CA TRP A 52 7.36 -5.61 11.17
C TRP A 52 7.59 -6.74 10.16
N MET A 53 6.78 -6.80 9.09
CA MET A 53 6.97 -7.77 8.02
C MET A 53 8.33 -7.58 7.32
N ILE A 54 8.67 -6.36 6.96
CA ILE A 54 9.95 -6.03 6.30
C ILE A 54 11.12 -6.35 7.24
N GLN A 55 11.03 -5.97 8.52
CA GLN A 55 12.06 -6.26 9.53
C GLN A 55 12.30 -7.76 9.69
N ALA A 56 11.24 -8.58 9.64
CA ALA A 56 11.35 -10.03 9.76
C ALA A 56 11.90 -10.69 8.48
N VAL A 57 11.52 -10.17 7.29
CA VAL A 57 11.83 -10.81 5.99
C VAL A 57 13.23 -10.46 5.48
N ILE A 58 13.73 -9.24 5.70
CA ILE A 58 15.02 -8.78 5.17
C ILE A 58 16.18 -9.75 5.54
N PRO A 59 16.36 -10.20 6.78
CA PRO A 59 17.43 -11.14 7.11
C PRO A 59 17.38 -12.42 6.26
N ARG A 60 16.16 -12.95 6.04
CA ARG A 60 15.95 -14.17 5.24
C ARG A 60 16.25 -13.95 3.74
N MET A 61 15.90 -12.78 3.20
CA MET A 61 16.26 -12.40 1.83
C MET A 61 17.78 -12.26 1.67
N LEU A 62 18.47 -11.68 2.65
CA LEU A 62 19.92 -11.55 2.62
C LEU A 62 20.66 -12.91 2.61
N GLU A 63 20.13 -13.91 3.30
CA GLU A 63 20.68 -15.28 3.29
C GLU A 63 20.65 -15.92 1.90
N THR A 64 19.70 -15.49 1.04
CA THR A 64 19.48 -16.06 -0.30
C THR A 64 19.91 -15.15 -1.45
N GLY A 65 20.61 -14.05 -1.15
CA GLY A 65 21.20 -13.16 -2.15
C GLY A 65 20.30 -12.00 -2.60
N GLY A 66 19.15 -11.78 -1.94
CA GLY A 66 18.28 -10.64 -2.21
C GLY A 66 16.81 -10.99 -2.36
N GLY A 67 16.02 -10.02 -2.84
CA GLY A 67 14.59 -10.20 -3.03
C GLY A 67 13.86 -8.91 -3.44
N SER A 68 12.55 -9.02 -3.58
CA SER A 68 11.67 -7.90 -3.95
C SER A 68 10.62 -7.65 -2.88
N ILE A 69 10.52 -6.42 -2.40
CA ILE A 69 9.50 -5.95 -1.46
C ILE A 69 8.58 -4.98 -2.19
N ILE A 70 7.29 -5.23 -2.14
CA ILE A 70 6.26 -4.39 -2.75
C ILE A 70 5.30 -3.93 -1.65
N ASN A 71 5.13 -2.63 -1.52
CA ASN A 71 4.27 -2.02 -0.51
C ASN A 71 3.02 -1.39 -1.13
N MET A 72 1.84 -1.65 -0.56
CA MET A 72 0.60 -1.02 -0.97
C MET A 72 0.50 0.39 -0.37
N ALA A 73 0.90 1.40 -1.16
CA ALA A 73 0.64 2.81 -0.85
C ALA A 73 -0.76 3.24 -1.35
N SER A 74 -0.91 4.43 -1.85
CA SER A 74 -2.10 4.99 -2.49
C SER A 74 -1.75 6.30 -3.18
N VAL A 75 -2.52 6.71 -4.17
CA VAL A 75 -2.45 8.10 -4.68
C VAL A 75 -2.84 9.10 -3.57
N ALA A 76 -3.76 8.73 -2.69
CA ALA A 76 -4.06 9.49 -1.47
C ALA A 76 -2.90 9.33 -0.46
N SER A 77 -1.83 10.09 -0.68
CA SER A 77 -0.59 10.05 0.11
C SER A 77 0.18 11.37 -0.10
N SER A 78 1.51 11.31 -0.13
CA SER A 78 2.37 12.43 -0.57
C SER A 78 2.23 12.75 -2.08
N ILE A 79 1.50 11.92 -2.84
CA ILE A 79 1.27 12.14 -4.28
C ILE A 79 0.12 13.13 -4.48
N LYS A 80 -1.03 12.90 -3.80
CA LYS A 80 -2.22 13.75 -3.93
C LYS A 80 -3.00 13.83 -2.63
N GLY A 81 -3.31 15.03 -2.17
CA GLY A 81 -4.26 15.25 -1.08
C GLY A 81 -5.69 14.99 -1.54
N LEU A 82 -6.47 14.26 -0.75
CA LEU A 82 -7.88 14.02 -0.99
C LEU A 82 -8.71 14.45 0.21
N PRO A 83 -9.88 15.09 0.00
CA PRO A 83 -10.80 15.44 1.08
C PRO A 83 -11.19 14.18 1.89
N ASN A 84 -11.33 14.36 3.20
CA ASN A 84 -11.74 13.30 4.13
C ASN A 84 -10.83 12.06 4.10
N ARG A 85 -9.51 12.27 3.91
CA ARG A 85 -8.49 11.21 3.93
C ARG A 85 -7.30 11.59 4.80
N PHE A 86 -7.53 12.40 5.85
CA PHE A 86 -6.45 12.91 6.69
C PHE A 86 -5.58 11.79 7.27
N VAL A 87 -6.11 10.91 8.10
CA VAL A 87 -5.35 9.81 8.73
C VAL A 87 -4.86 8.82 7.68
N TYR A 88 -5.74 8.44 6.75
CA TYR A 88 -5.38 7.50 5.68
C TYR A 88 -4.24 8.01 4.80
N GLY A 89 -4.38 9.22 4.25
CA GLY A 89 -3.38 9.82 3.38
C GLY A 89 -2.03 9.97 4.07
N THR A 90 -2.03 10.40 5.33
CA THR A 90 -0.82 10.52 6.15
C THR A 90 -0.15 9.16 6.36
N SER A 91 -0.92 8.11 6.69
CA SER A 91 -0.39 6.75 6.84
C SER A 91 0.19 6.21 5.52
N LYS A 92 -0.45 6.49 4.38
CA LYS A 92 0.06 6.06 3.06
C LYS A 92 1.27 6.88 2.58
N ALA A 93 1.40 8.14 3.00
CA ALA A 93 2.63 8.91 2.81
C ALA A 93 3.81 8.33 3.62
N ALA A 94 3.55 7.86 4.85
CA ALA A 94 4.55 7.15 5.63
C ALA A 94 5.01 5.84 4.95
N VAL A 95 4.11 5.10 4.28
CA VAL A 95 4.49 3.92 3.48
C VAL A 95 5.42 4.29 2.32
N VAL A 96 5.19 5.43 1.66
CA VAL A 96 6.10 5.94 0.61
C VAL A 96 7.49 6.21 1.19
N GLY A 97 7.57 6.89 2.35
CA GLY A 97 8.84 7.15 3.04
C GLY A 97 9.55 5.86 3.45
N LEU A 98 8.83 4.92 4.07
CA LEU A 98 9.35 3.60 4.45
C LEU A 98 9.91 2.83 3.24
N THR A 99 9.21 2.84 2.11
CA THR A 99 9.65 2.18 0.87
C THR A 99 11.00 2.72 0.40
N LYS A 100 11.15 4.04 0.35
CA LYS A 100 12.39 4.70 -0.10
C LYS A 100 13.55 4.46 0.86
N ALA A 101 13.29 4.51 2.17
CA ALA A 101 14.32 4.24 3.19
C ALA A 101 14.84 2.81 3.09
N VAL A 102 13.96 1.81 3.00
CA VAL A 102 14.35 0.41 2.82
C VAL A 102 15.13 0.20 1.51
N ALA A 103 14.67 0.81 0.41
CA ALA A 103 15.38 0.73 -0.86
C ALA A 103 16.81 1.28 -0.74
N ALA A 104 16.98 2.47 -0.13
CA ALA A 104 18.28 3.10 0.03
C ALA A 104 19.26 2.25 0.87
N ASP A 105 18.76 1.63 1.96
CA ASP A 105 19.59 0.86 2.88
C ASP A 105 20.02 -0.51 2.32
N PHE A 106 19.24 -1.09 1.38
CA PHE A 106 19.41 -2.50 0.98
C PHE A 106 19.62 -2.74 -0.51
N VAL A 107 19.56 -1.70 -1.37
CA VAL A 107 19.79 -1.87 -2.83
C VAL A 107 21.15 -2.49 -3.13
N GLY A 108 22.23 -2.09 -2.45
CA GLY A 108 23.57 -2.65 -2.59
C GLY A 108 23.72 -4.10 -2.11
N LYS A 109 22.66 -4.65 -1.48
CA LYS A 109 22.61 -6.02 -0.95
C LYS A 109 21.62 -6.91 -1.73
N GLY A 110 21.20 -6.47 -2.93
CA GLY A 110 20.32 -7.24 -3.81
C GLY A 110 18.82 -7.17 -3.43
N ILE A 111 18.42 -6.32 -2.50
CA ILE A 111 17.01 -6.15 -2.15
C ILE A 111 16.43 -4.90 -2.84
N ARG A 112 15.37 -5.10 -3.61
CA ARG A 112 14.57 -4.02 -4.18
C ARG A 112 13.35 -3.76 -3.29
N CYS A 113 12.98 -2.50 -3.13
CA CYS A 113 11.77 -2.14 -2.39
C CYS A 113 11.03 -1.05 -3.18
N ASN A 114 9.79 -1.34 -3.59
CA ASN A 114 8.95 -0.44 -4.37
C ASN A 114 7.56 -0.35 -3.75
N ALA A 115 6.81 0.69 -4.11
CA ALA A 115 5.42 0.84 -3.75
C ALA A 115 4.54 0.95 -4.99
N ILE A 116 3.30 0.50 -4.88
CA ILE A 116 2.24 0.84 -5.83
C ILE A 116 1.27 1.82 -5.17
N ALA A 117 0.77 2.76 -5.97
CA ALA A 117 -0.17 3.77 -5.54
C ALA A 117 -1.44 3.72 -6.41
N PRO A 118 -2.39 2.84 -6.10
CA PRO A 118 -3.64 2.76 -6.84
C PRO A 118 -4.50 4.00 -6.66
N GLY A 119 -5.29 4.31 -7.70
CA GLY A 119 -6.48 5.14 -7.59
C GLY A 119 -7.61 4.41 -6.86
N THR A 120 -8.86 4.64 -7.29
CA THR A 120 -10.00 3.94 -6.68
C THR A 120 -10.23 2.59 -7.37
N VAL A 121 -10.13 1.51 -6.59
CA VAL A 121 -10.34 0.13 -7.04
C VAL A 121 -11.68 -0.38 -6.53
N ASP A 122 -12.48 -0.99 -7.39
CA ASP A 122 -13.78 -1.59 -7.06
C ASP A 122 -13.56 -2.90 -6.29
N THR A 123 -13.68 -2.83 -4.98
CA THR A 123 -13.46 -3.92 -4.05
C THR A 123 -14.65 -4.08 -3.11
N PRO A 124 -14.83 -5.24 -2.47
CA PRO A 124 -15.88 -5.40 -1.45
C PRO A 124 -15.81 -4.32 -0.37
N SER A 125 -14.63 -3.99 0.14
CA SER A 125 -14.42 -2.91 1.12
C SER A 125 -14.83 -1.53 0.61
N LEU A 126 -14.68 -1.23 -0.69
CA LEU A 126 -15.21 -0.01 -1.27
C LEU A 126 -16.74 -0.07 -1.34
N GLY A 127 -17.30 -1.21 -1.72
CA GLY A 127 -18.76 -1.44 -1.75
C GLY A 127 -19.38 -1.17 -0.38
N ASP A 128 -18.84 -1.75 0.69
CA ASP A 128 -19.32 -1.53 2.07
C ASP A 128 -19.28 -0.03 2.44
N ARG A 129 -18.18 0.63 2.09
CA ARG A 129 -18.02 2.06 2.34
C ARG A 129 -19.00 2.92 1.53
N ILE A 130 -19.24 2.60 0.26
CA ILE A 130 -20.25 3.29 -0.56
C ILE A 130 -21.64 3.11 0.06
N ASN A 131 -21.97 1.91 0.48
CA ASN A 131 -23.26 1.58 1.09
C ASN A 131 -23.47 2.26 2.46
N SER A 132 -22.43 2.75 3.11
CA SER A 132 -22.53 3.51 4.37
C SER A 132 -22.88 4.99 4.19
N TYR A 133 -22.91 5.51 2.95
CA TYR A 133 -23.34 6.88 2.68
C TYR A 133 -24.87 6.98 2.65
N ALA A 134 -25.40 8.17 2.94
CA ALA A 134 -26.85 8.45 2.88
C ALA A 134 -27.42 8.23 1.47
N ASP A 135 -26.64 8.50 0.42
CA ASP A 135 -26.98 8.21 -0.98
C ASP A 135 -25.84 7.38 -1.62
N PRO A 136 -25.92 6.06 -1.59
CA PRO A 136 -24.92 5.18 -2.19
C PRO A 136 -24.76 5.35 -3.71
N VAL A 137 -25.84 5.72 -4.41
CA VAL A 137 -25.80 5.91 -5.87
C VAL A 137 -24.97 7.15 -6.21
N GLN A 138 -25.20 8.26 -5.51
CA GLN A 138 -24.39 9.46 -5.70
C GLN A 138 -22.96 9.25 -5.23
N ALA A 139 -22.76 8.58 -4.10
CA ALA A 139 -21.43 8.26 -3.60
C ALA A 139 -20.61 7.45 -4.63
N ARG A 140 -21.23 6.44 -5.30
CA ARG A 140 -20.54 5.69 -6.35
C ARG A 140 -20.14 6.59 -7.54
N LYS A 141 -21.01 7.48 -7.97
CA LYS A 141 -20.71 8.45 -9.03
C LYS A 141 -19.53 9.34 -8.64
N ASP A 142 -19.51 9.83 -7.39
CA ASP A 142 -18.43 10.67 -6.88
C ASP A 142 -17.08 9.91 -6.81
N PHE A 143 -17.10 8.62 -6.48
CA PHE A 143 -15.91 7.79 -6.54
C PHE A 143 -15.42 7.56 -7.98
N VAL A 144 -16.31 7.33 -8.93
CA VAL A 144 -15.98 7.19 -10.37
C VAL A 144 -15.41 8.50 -10.92
N ALA A 145 -16.02 9.63 -10.59
CA ALA A 145 -15.61 10.95 -11.09
C ALA A 145 -14.19 11.38 -10.68
N ARG A 146 -13.57 10.71 -9.72
CA ARG A 146 -12.18 10.96 -9.31
C ARG A 146 -11.16 10.53 -10.35
N GLN A 147 -11.52 9.55 -11.19
CA GLN A 147 -10.67 9.02 -12.25
C GLN A 147 -11.09 9.59 -13.61
N PRO A 148 -10.20 10.30 -14.33
CA PRO A 148 -10.46 10.78 -15.69
C PRO A 148 -10.84 9.68 -16.69
N MET A 149 -10.43 8.43 -16.45
CA MET A 149 -10.88 7.28 -17.26
C MET A 149 -12.38 6.98 -17.13
N GLY A 150 -13.12 7.64 -16.21
CA GLY A 150 -14.57 7.54 -16.09
C GLY A 150 -15.07 6.24 -15.46
N ARG A 151 -14.21 5.46 -14.82
CA ARG A 151 -14.57 4.22 -14.14
C ARG A 151 -13.65 3.90 -12.96
N LEU A 152 -14.08 2.97 -12.12
CA LEU A 152 -13.23 2.36 -11.10
C LEU A 152 -12.32 1.31 -11.75
N ALA A 153 -11.14 1.11 -11.19
CA ALA A 153 -10.28 -0.01 -11.58
C ALA A 153 -10.83 -1.32 -11.00
N GLN A 154 -10.51 -2.44 -11.64
CA GLN A 154 -10.69 -3.78 -11.08
C GLN A 154 -9.38 -4.26 -10.43
N ALA A 155 -9.46 -5.19 -9.48
CA ALA A 155 -8.27 -5.72 -8.80
C ALA A 155 -7.29 -6.37 -9.80
N GLU A 156 -7.81 -7.00 -10.84
CA GLU A 156 -7.06 -7.64 -11.92
C GLU A 156 -6.27 -6.64 -12.78
N GLU A 157 -6.63 -5.35 -12.76
CA GLU A 157 -5.89 -4.28 -13.44
C GLU A 157 -4.73 -3.74 -12.60
N ILE A 158 -4.74 -4.01 -11.28
CA ILE A 158 -3.66 -3.63 -10.36
C ILE A 158 -2.64 -4.78 -10.21
N ALA A 159 -3.08 -6.03 -10.24
CA ALA A 159 -2.24 -7.20 -10.03
C ALA A 159 -1.02 -7.31 -10.98
N PRO A 160 -1.12 -6.98 -12.30
CA PRO A 160 0.03 -7.12 -13.21
C PRO A 160 1.24 -6.28 -12.82
N ILE A 161 1.05 -5.07 -12.28
CA ILE A 161 2.19 -4.24 -11.86
C ILE A 161 2.89 -4.82 -10.61
N ILE A 162 2.15 -5.51 -9.74
CA ILE A 162 2.71 -6.21 -8.59
C ILE A 162 3.54 -7.38 -9.07
N VAL A 163 3.04 -8.15 -10.03
CA VAL A 163 3.78 -9.28 -10.65
C VAL A 163 5.06 -8.78 -11.33
N TYR A 164 4.99 -7.68 -12.10
CA TYR A 164 6.16 -7.03 -12.70
C TYR A 164 7.20 -6.67 -11.63
N LEU A 165 6.78 -6.01 -10.54
CA LEU A 165 7.71 -5.62 -9.46
C LEU A 165 8.26 -6.82 -8.68
N ALA A 166 7.55 -7.94 -8.62
CA ALA A 166 8.00 -9.17 -8.00
C ALA A 166 9.00 -9.94 -8.86
N SER A 167 8.95 -9.79 -10.18
CA SER A 167 9.74 -10.55 -11.15
C SER A 167 11.10 -9.92 -11.47
N ASP A 168 11.92 -10.67 -12.22
CA ASP A 168 13.21 -10.22 -12.73
C ASP A 168 13.09 -9.18 -13.84
N GLU A 169 11.89 -8.95 -14.39
CA GLU A 169 11.65 -7.89 -15.38
C GLU A 169 11.86 -6.49 -14.77
N SER A 170 11.84 -6.36 -13.45
CA SER A 170 11.98 -5.09 -12.73
C SER A 170 13.30 -4.96 -11.95
N VAL A 171 14.37 -5.66 -12.37
CA VAL A 171 15.67 -5.70 -11.65
C VAL A 171 16.30 -4.31 -11.46
N PHE A 172 15.99 -3.35 -12.33
CA PHE A 172 16.53 -1.98 -12.24
C PHE A 172 15.55 -0.99 -11.54
N ALA A 173 14.42 -1.49 -11.03
CA ALA A 173 13.41 -0.67 -10.36
C ALA A 173 13.51 -0.86 -8.83
N THR A 174 13.93 0.19 -8.11
CA THR A 174 13.90 0.24 -6.64
C THR A 174 13.64 1.66 -6.16
N GLY A 175 13.03 1.82 -4.97
CA GLY A 175 12.64 3.11 -4.40
C GLY A 175 11.50 3.81 -5.14
N GLN A 176 10.84 3.14 -6.09
CA GLN A 176 9.81 3.72 -6.92
C GLN A 176 8.44 3.68 -6.26
N VAL A 177 7.58 4.65 -6.63
CA VAL A 177 6.16 4.66 -6.29
C VAL A 177 5.39 4.74 -7.61
N LEU A 178 4.79 3.64 -8.01
CA LEU A 178 4.13 3.52 -9.31
C LEU A 178 2.62 3.76 -9.15
N SER A 179 2.13 4.85 -9.72
CA SER A 179 0.70 5.17 -9.75
C SER A 179 -0.01 4.34 -10.82
N VAL A 180 -1.12 3.70 -10.42
CA VAL A 180 -2.05 2.97 -11.30
C VAL A 180 -3.45 3.47 -10.95
N ASP A 181 -3.87 4.60 -11.54
CA ASP A 181 -4.89 5.45 -10.94
C ASP A 181 -5.96 5.98 -11.91
N GLY A 182 -5.97 5.51 -13.16
CA GLY A 182 -6.94 5.98 -14.15
C GLY A 182 -6.85 7.47 -14.47
N GLY A 183 -5.66 8.06 -14.30
CA GLY A 183 -5.40 9.47 -14.54
C GLY A 183 -5.72 10.39 -13.36
N MET A 184 -5.95 9.85 -12.17
CA MET A 184 -6.35 10.64 -10.98
C MET A 184 -5.28 11.66 -10.55
N THR A 185 -4.02 11.46 -10.92
CA THR A 185 -2.90 12.31 -10.51
C THR A 185 -2.34 13.21 -11.61
N ILE A 186 -2.92 13.18 -12.80
CA ILE A 186 -2.60 14.11 -13.91
C ILE A 186 -3.47 15.35 -13.90
#